data_74f32969db2fc522920412336c22bd3d
#
_entry.id   74f32969db2fc522920412336c22bd3d
#
_cell.length_a   1.000
_cell.length_b   1.000
_cell.length_c   1.000
_cell.angle_alpha   90.00
_cell.angle_beta   90.00
_cell.angle_gamma   90.00
#
_symmetry.space_group_name_H-M   'P 1'
#
loop_
_entity.id
_entity.type
_entity.pdbx_description
1 polymer ?
#
loop_
_entity_poly.entity_id
_entity_poly.type
_entity_poly.pdbx_seq_one_letter_code
_entity_poly.pdbx_strand_id
1 'polypeptide(L)'
;MCSGDDQNCPQFELHRQKLLEELDSERRSFLKSAFAASGSAAAAWAAGGAVVAPASAQSAARPGKPAYHYLPATAETVHWGYFSKLLKPQLEVDSGDYVTIEALTHHANDDAERMIKGDPGAESVFLWTKEKKGVDRRGAGPVDGKLLGRGSGEGFGVHICTGPVYVRGAEPGDILEVRIIDVKPRPCVNPAYAGKAFGSNAAAWWGFHYKELITEPKPREVCTIYEIDATGQRNWAQAVYNFRWTPQTDPFGVVHKTIDYPGVPVDHATVQENHGILKNVRIPIRPHFGVMGVAPKEADYVDSIPPGYFGGNMDNWRVGKGATMYYPVAVPGALFSIGDSHASQGDSELCGTAIECSLTGTFQLILHKKNALTGSLATLESPLLETQDEWVLHGFS
;
A
#
# COMPACT_ATOMS: atom_id res chain seq x y z
N MET A 1 -1.50 -8.43 -23.83
CA MET A 1 -1.00 -7.67 -22.69
C MET A 1 -1.82 -6.38 -22.64
N CYS A 2 -2.50 -6.14 -21.52
CA CYS A 2 -3.28 -4.91 -21.38
C CYS A 2 -2.33 -3.81 -20.91
N SER A 3 -2.21 -2.71 -21.68
CA SER A 3 -1.61 -1.48 -21.16
C SER A 3 -2.55 -0.87 -20.13
N GLY A 4 -2.02 -0.15 -19.12
CA GLY A 4 -2.82 0.41 -18.01
C GLY A 4 -3.95 1.36 -18.43
N ASP A 5 -3.96 1.83 -19.67
CA ASP A 5 -5.00 2.66 -20.27
C ASP A 5 -6.03 1.88 -21.11
N ASP A 6 -5.87 0.56 -21.19
CA ASP A 6 -6.73 -0.25 -22.04
C ASP A 6 -8.02 -0.64 -21.31
N GLN A 7 -8.97 0.27 -21.29
CA GLN A 7 -10.34 0.05 -20.78
C GLN A 7 -11.07 -1.10 -21.50
N ASN A 8 -10.51 -1.63 -22.59
CA ASN A 8 -11.03 -2.76 -23.35
C ASN A 8 -10.38 -4.09 -22.97
N CYS A 9 -9.49 -4.11 -21.98
CA CYS A 9 -8.89 -5.36 -21.49
C CYS A 9 -9.98 -6.26 -20.87
N PRO A 10 -10.16 -7.50 -21.33
CA PRO A 10 -11.18 -8.39 -20.80
C PRO A 10 -11.04 -8.67 -19.31
N GLN A 11 -9.81 -8.68 -18.79
CA GLN A 11 -9.56 -8.86 -17.36
C GLN A 11 -9.93 -7.63 -16.55
N PHE A 12 -9.70 -6.42 -17.09
CA PHE A 12 -10.12 -5.16 -16.50
C PHE A 12 -11.65 -5.09 -16.39
N GLU A 13 -12.37 -5.37 -17.47
CA GLU A 13 -13.84 -5.35 -17.48
C GLU A 13 -14.44 -6.42 -16.57
N LEU A 14 -13.89 -7.63 -16.55
CA LEU A 14 -14.35 -8.69 -15.66
C LEU A 14 -14.15 -8.33 -14.18
N HIS A 15 -12.99 -7.78 -13.84
CA HIS A 15 -12.69 -7.31 -12.48
C HIS A 15 -13.58 -6.14 -12.08
N ARG A 16 -13.75 -5.17 -12.99
CA ARG A 16 -14.63 -4.02 -12.80
C ARG A 16 -16.09 -4.44 -12.58
N GLN A 17 -16.63 -5.33 -13.41
CA GLN A 17 -18.00 -5.81 -13.27
C GLN A 17 -18.21 -6.53 -11.93
N LYS A 18 -17.30 -7.44 -11.56
CA LYS A 18 -17.35 -8.16 -10.29
C LYS A 18 -17.30 -7.21 -9.10
N LEU A 19 -16.41 -6.21 -9.13
CA LEU A 19 -16.30 -5.22 -8.09
C LEU A 19 -17.55 -4.33 -7.98
N LEU A 20 -18.13 -3.91 -9.09
CA LEU A 20 -19.35 -3.11 -9.10
C LEU A 20 -20.55 -3.92 -8.56
N GLU A 21 -20.62 -5.21 -8.82
CA GLU A 21 -21.63 -6.10 -8.24
C GLU A 21 -21.45 -6.25 -6.72
N GLU A 22 -20.22 -6.44 -6.25
CA GLU A 22 -19.89 -6.51 -4.82
C GLU A 22 -20.22 -5.18 -4.11
N LEU A 23 -19.81 -4.04 -4.67
CA LEU A 23 -20.11 -2.70 -4.16
C LEU A 23 -21.60 -2.40 -4.13
N ASP A 24 -22.38 -2.81 -5.13
CA ASP A 24 -23.83 -2.63 -5.16
C ASP A 24 -24.52 -3.47 -4.07
N SER A 25 -24.00 -4.67 -3.78
CA SER A 25 -24.51 -5.53 -2.71
C SER A 25 -24.22 -4.96 -1.32
N GLU A 26 -23.00 -4.48 -1.09
CA GLU A 26 -22.58 -3.84 0.16
C GLU A 26 -23.32 -2.50 0.39
N ARG A 27 -23.48 -1.70 -0.67
CA ARG A 27 -24.25 -0.45 -0.64
C ARG A 27 -25.73 -0.68 -0.31
N ARG A 28 -26.36 -1.73 -0.85
CA ARG A 28 -27.73 -2.11 -0.50
C ARG A 28 -27.84 -2.56 0.94
N SER A 29 -26.84 -3.28 1.46
CA SER A 29 -26.76 -3.68 2.87
C SER A 29 -26.58 -2.47 3.78
N PHE A 30 -25.67 -1.55 3.45
CA PHE A 30 -25.45 -0.30 4.18
C PHE A 30 -26.69 0.59 4.19
N LEU A 31 -27.34 0.78 3.03
CA LEU A 31 -28.56 1.59 2.94
C LEU A 31 -29.70 0.97 3.73
N LYS A 32 -29.84 -0.35 3.74
CA LYS A 32 -30.84 -1.04 4.60
C LYS A 32 -30.57 -0.81 6.06
N SER A 33 -29.30 -0.84 6.50
CA SER A 33 -28.90 -0.56 7.88
C SER A 33 -29.09 0.91 8.27
N ALA A 34 -28.76 1.84 7.37
CA ALA A 34 -28.95 3.27 7.55
C ALA A 34 -30.44 3.65 7.61
N PHE A 35 -31.28 3.04 6.78
CA PHE A 35 -32.74 3.25 6.83
C PHE A 35 -33.38 2.63 8.08
N ALA A 36 -32.84 1.52 8.60
CA ALA A 36 -33.30 0.94 9.87
C ALA A 36 -32.95 1.83 11.08
N ALA A 37 -31.78 2.53 11.01
CA ALA A 37 -31.38 3.46 12.06
C ALA A 37 -32.07 4.84 11.99
N SER A 38 -32.52 5.28 10.80
CA SER A 38 -33.18 6.58 10.60
C SER A 38 -34.70 6.57 10.85
N GLY A 39 -35.29 5.41 11.01
CA GLY A 39 -36.74 5.26 11.29
C GLY A 39 -37.20 5.87 12.61
N SER A 40 -36.31 6.31 13.48
CA SER A 40 -36.61 6.93 14.77
C SER A 40 -36.45 8.46 14.80
N ALA A 41 -35.91 9.10 13.78
CA ALA A 41 -35.60 10.54 13.76
C ALA A 41 -36.52 11.39 12.88
N ALA A 42 -37.44 10.80 12.13
CA ALA A 42 -38.33 11.52 11.21
C ALA A 42 -39.55 12.19 11.84
N ALA A 43 -39.75 12.10 13.17
CA ALA A 43 -40.95 12.63 13.85
C ALA A 43 -40.76 14.01 14.51
N ALA A 44 -39.60 14.68 14.39
CA ALA A 44 -39.28 15.90 15.14
C ALA A 44 -39.14 17.20 14.30
N TRP A 45 -39.42 17.20 13.00
CA TRP A 45 -39.20 18.37 12.12
C TRP A 45 -40.48 18.91 11.46
N ALA A 46 -41.49 19.16 12.26
CA ALA A 46 -42.68 19.89 11.85
C ALA A 46 -43.01 21.02 12.83
N ALA A 47 -42.12 22.01 12.95
CA ALA A 47 -42.47 23.32 13.53
C ALA A 47 -41.46 24.38 13.11
N GLY A 48 -41.86 25.22 12.23
CA GLY A 48 -41.50 26.56 11.82
C GLY A 48 -40.17 27.17 12.24
N GLY A 49 -39.30 27.47 11.27
CA GLY A 49 -38.18 28.39 11.46
C GLY A 49 -37.66 28.86 10.10
N ALA A 50 -37.53 30.16 9.90
CA ALA A 50 -37.22 30.90 8.72
C ALA A 50 -35.98 30.36 7.95
N VAL A 51 -36.12 30.17 6.65
CA VAL A 51 -35.06 29.82 5.71
C VAL A 51 -34.14 31.01 5.49
N VAL A 52 -32.96 30.98 6.09
CA VAL A 52 -31.83 31.79 5.63
C VAL A 52 -31.12 30.92 4.59
N ALA A 53 -31.14 31.40 3.35
CA ALA A 53 -30.41 30.72 2.25
C ALA A 53 -28.92 30.67 2.56
N PRO A 54 -28.29 29.49 2.57
CA PRO A 54 -26.83 29.43 2.69
C PRO A 54 -26.19 29.88 1.39
N ALA A 55 -25.18 30.75 1.52
CA ALA A 55 -24.28 31.11 0.44
C ALA A 55 -23.74 29.83 -0.19
N SER A 56 -23.75 29.76 -1.52
CA SER A 56 -23.32 28.63 -2.32
C SER A 56 -21.87 28.24 -2.04
N ALA A 57 -21.67 27.24 -1.21
CA ALA A 57 -20.41 26.51 -1.16
C ALA A 57 -20.36 25.63 -2.44
N GLN A 58 -19.56 26.02 -3.38
CA GLN A 58 -19.23 25.20 -4.53
C GLN A 58 -18.41 24.00 -4.11
N SER A 59 -19.08 22.93 -3.68
CA SER A 59 -18.52 21.60 -3.71
C SER A 59 -18.53 21.18 -5.19
N ALA A 60 -17.37 21.04 -5.79
CA ALA A 60 -17.22 20.54 -7.16
C ALA A 60 -17.40 19.01 -7.24
N ALA A 61 -18.45 18.49 -6.61
CA ALA A 61 -18.90 17.14 -6.87
C ALA A 61 -19.79 17.18 -8.12
N ARG A 62 -19.35 16.56 -9.22
CA ARG A 62 -20.25 16.30 -10.37
C ARG A 62 -21.44 15.49 -9.86
N PRO A 63 -22.69 15.83 -10.22
CA PRO A 63 -23.84 14.96 -9.97
C PRO A 63 -23.81 13.80 -10.97
N GLY A 64 -22.89 12.83 -10.75
CA GLY A 64 -22.68 11.64 -11.56
C GLY A 64 -22.40 10.44 -10.65
N LYS A 65 -22.57 9.23 -11.15
CA LYS A 65 -22.12 8.03 -10.45
C LYS A 65 -20.60 8.13 -10.29
N PRO A 66 -20.03 7.70 -9.12
CA PRO A 66 -18.58 7.59 -8.94
C PRO A 66 -17.94 6.82 -10.09
N ALA A 67 -16.82 7.32 -10.60
CA ALA A 67 -16.03 6.62 -11.60
C ALA A 67 -15.18 5.54 -10.95
N TYR A 68 -14.74 4.58 -11.75
CA TYR A 68 -13.81 3.55 -11.34
C TYR A 68 -12.52 3.67 -12.15
N HIS A 69 -11.41 3.63 -11.45
CA HIS A 69 -10.08 3.78 -12.02
C HIS A 69 -9.18 2.60 -11.63
N TYR A 70 -8.14 2.37 -12.42
CA TYR A 70 -7.14 1.35 -12.15
C TYR A 70 -5.75 1.91 -12.35
N LEU A 71 -4.87 1.67 -11.39
CA LEU A 71 -3.47 2.10 -11.41
C LEU A 71 -2.56 0.88 -11.20
N PRO A 72 -1.95 0.34 -12.26
CA PRO A 72 -1.01 -0.78 -12.14
C PRO A 72 0.29 -0.33 -11.48
N ALA A 73 1.03 -1.27 -10.88
CA ALA A 73 2.39 -1.04 -10.41
C ALA A 73 3.38 -1.39 -11.52
N THR A 74 3.99 -0.36 -12.10
CA THR A 74 5.01 -0.45 -13.15
C THR A 74 6.15 0.52 -12.88
N ALA A 75 7.25 0.44 -13.62
CA ALA A 75 8.37 1.39 -13.49
C ALA A 75 7.95 2.86 -13.69
N GLU A 76 6.87 3.10 -14.43
CA GLU A 76 6.35 4.44 -14.70
C GLU A 76 5.43 4.97 -13.59
N THR A 77 4.76 4.06 -12.88
CA THR A 77 3.71 4.40 -11.90
C THR A 77 4.15 4.27 -10.45
N VAL A 78 5.38 3.81 -10.21
CA VAL A 78 5.93 3.71 -8.87
C VAL A 78 7.03 4.73 -8.63
N HIS A 79 7.17 5.12 -7.38
CA HIS A 79 8.34 5.80 -6.85
C HIS A 79 8.90 4.99 -5.67
N TRP A 80 10.22 4.99 -5.50
CA TRP A 80 10.86 4.09 -4.56
C TRP A 80 11.62 4.85 -3.49
N GLY A 81 11.17 4.70 -2.24
CA GLY A 81 11.88 5.17 -1.05
C GLY A 81 11.50 6.55 -0.55
N TYR A 82 10.53 7.24 -1.16
CA TYR A 82 10.20 8.60 -0.76
C TYR A 82 8.76 9.01 -1.10
N PHE A 83 8.26 10.03 -0.40
CA PHE A 83 7.13 10.86 -0.81
C PHE A 83 7.62 12.19 -1.38
N SER A 84 6.90 12.77 -2.34
CA SER A 84 7.29 14.05 -2.92
C SER A 84 6.11 14.84 -3.48
N LYS A 85 6.07 16.13 -3.14
CA LYS A 85 5.15 17.11 -3.72
C LYS A 85 5.45 17.45 -5.19
N LEU A 86 6.61 17.02 -5.69
CA LEU A 86 7.06 17.28 -7.06
C LEU A 86 6.73 16.14 -8.03
N LEU A 87 6.21 15.01 -7.53
CA LEU A 87 5.85 13.91 -8.38
C LEU A 87 4.69 14.29 -9.31
N LYS A 88 4.86 13.96 -10.58
CA LYS A 88 3.76 14.07 -11.54
C LYS A 88 2.69 13.01 -11.18
N PRO A 89 1.41 13.41 -11.10
CA PRO A 89 0.34 12.46 -10.89
C PRO A 89 0.31 11.36 -11.95
N GLN A 90 0.12 10.13 -11.52
CA GLN A 90 -0.05 8.98 -12.40
C GLN A 90 -1.53 8.76 -12.75
N LEU A 91 -2.42 9.31 -11.92
CA LEU A 91 -3.85 9.27 -12.10
C LEU A 91 -4.47 10.51 -11.47
N GLU A 92 -5.56 11.01 -12.06
CA GLU A 92 -6.39 12.07 -11.49
C GLU A 92 -7.82 11.58 -11.31
N VAL A 93 -8.39 11.81 -10.13
CA VAL A 93 -9.73 11.36 -9.74
C VAL A 93 -10.56 12.49 -9.15
N ASP A 94 -11.87 12.34 -9.19
CA ASP A 94 -12.82 13.22 -8.50
C ASP A 94 -13.13 12.66 -7.10
N SER A 95 -13.54 13.54 -6.17
CA SER A 95 -13.99 13.10 -4.86
C SER A 95 -15.19 12.16 -4.96
N GLY A 96 -15.08 10.99 -4.31
CA GLY A 96 -16.07 9.92 -4.33
C GLY A 96 -15.75 8.79 -5.30
N ASP A 97 -14.77 8.98 -6.19
CA ASP A 97 -14.36 7.94 -7.14
C ASP A 97 -13.70 6.74 -6.42
N TYR A 98 -13.72 5.60 -7.11
CA TYR A 98 -13.04 4.39 -6.71
C TYR A 98 -11.77 4.20 -7.53
N VAL A 99 -10.72 3.76 -6.88
CA VAL A 99 -9.46 3.42 -7.54
C VAL A 99 -8.94 2.08 -7.03
N THR A 100 -8.62 1.18 -7.95
CA THR A 100 -7.84 -0.02 -7.63
C THR A 100 -6.39 0.26 -7.95
N ILE A 101 -5.53 0.04 -6.97
CA ILE A 101 -4.08 0.29 -7.05
C ILE A 101 -3.35 -1.00 -6.75
N GLU A 102 -2.41 -1.37 -7.60
CA GLU A 102 -1.49 -2.46 -7.32
C GLU A 102 -0.30 -1.97 -6.51
N ALA A 103 0.20 -2.80 -5.61
CA ALA A 103 1.43 -2.56 -4.86
C ALA A 103 2.37 -3.76 -4.98
N LEU A 104 3.65 -3.48 -5.16
CA LEU A 104 4.71 -4.47 -5.19
C LEU A 104 5.47 -4.43 -3.88
N THR A 105 5.72 -5.61 -3.31
CA THR A 105 6.62 -5.70 -2.16
C THR A 105 8.06 -5.46 -2.58
N HIS A 106 8.79 -4.67 -1.82
CA HIS A 106 10.21 -4.45 -2.03
C HIS A 106 11.07 -5.69 -1.72
N HIS A 107 10.49 -6.71 -1.10
CA HIS A 107 11.11 -8.02 -0.85
C HIS A 107 10.91 -9.05 -1.97
N ALA A 108 10.35 -8.66 -3.13
CA ALA A 108 10.07 -9.63 -4.20
C ALA A 108 11.33 -10.32 -4.77
N ASN A 109 12.50 -9.69 -4.65
CA ASN A 109 13.78 -10.28 -5.05
C ASN A 109 14.31 -11.37 -4.10
N ASP A 110 13.67 -11.59 -2.96
CA ASP A 110 13.98 -12.72 -2.08
C ASP A 110 13.60 -14.05 -2.73
N ASP A 111 12.60 -14.04 -3.65
CA ASP A 111 12.25 -15.16 -4.51
C ASP A 111 11.67 -14.63 -5.84
N ALA A 112 12.56 -14.23 -6.73
CA ALA A 112 12.16 -13.64 -8.01
C ALA A 112 11.37 -14.63 -8.90
N GLU A 113 11.61 -15.94 -8.77
CA GLU A 113 10.88 -16.97 -9.53
C GLU A 113 9.39 -16.98 -9.22
N ARG A 114 9.02 -16.72 -7.95
CA ARG A 114 7.63 -16.76 -7.47
C ARG A 114 6.98 -15.37 -7.40
N MET A 115 7.76 -14.31 -7.23
CA MET A 115 7.22 -12.96 -6.95
C MET A 115 7.42 -11.95 -8.08
N ILE A 116 8.29 -12.24 -9.07
CA ILE A 116 8.59 -11.30 -10.16
C ILE A 116 8.34 -11.94 -11.54
N LYS A 117 8.84 -13.14 -11.75
CA LYS A 117 8.92 -13.76 -13.07
C LYS A 117 7.55 -13.91 -13.74
N GLY A 118 7.45 -13.37 -14.95
CA GLY A 118 6.25 -13.42 -15.77
C GLY A 118 5.22 -12.34 -15.46
N ASP A 119 5.43 -11.53 -14.41
CA ASP A 119 4.63 -10.35 -14.11
C ASP A 119 5.26 -9.12 -14.76
N PRO A 120 4.66 -8.57 -15.86
CA PRO A 120 5.28 -7.46 -16.59
C PRO A 120 5.45 -6.20 -15.73
N GLY A 121 4.55 -5.95 -14.77
CA GLY A 121 4.66 -4.83 -13.85
C GLY A 121 5.86 -5.01 -12.92
N ALA A 122 5.95 -6.16 -12.23
CA ALA A 122 7.07 -6.46 -11.36
C ALA A 122 8.40 -6.52 -12.14
N GLU A 123 8.43 -7.18 -13.31
CA GLU A 123 9.62 -7.23 -14.15
C GLU A 123 10.11 -5.83 -14.54
N SER A 124 9.20 -4.91 -14.87
CA SER A 124 9.56 -3.53 -15.22
C SER A 124 10.22 -2.77 -14.07
N VAL A 125 9.85 -3.09 -12.83
CA VAL A 125 10.39 -2.45 -11.62
C VAL A 125 11.70 -3.11 -11.16
N PHE A 126 11.77 -4.45 -11.20
CA PHE A 126 12.88 -5.21 -10.60
C PHE A 126 13.96 -5.64 -11.58
N LEU A 127 13.65 -5.79 -12.88
CA LEU A 127 14.65 -6.19 -13.86
C LEU A 127 15.46 -4.98 -14.33
N TRP A 128 16.72 -4.95 -13.92
CA TRP A 128 17.65 -3.86 -14.19
C TRP A 128 18.24 -4.03 -15.59
N THR A 129 18.01 -3.05 -16.45
CA THR A 129 18.63 -3.04 -17.79
C THR A 129 19.99 -2.36 -17.75
N LYS A 130 20.84 -2.63 -18.78
CA LYS A 130 22.12 -1.92 -18.95
C LYS A 130 21.93 -0.41 -19.10
N GLU A 131 20.80 0.01 -19.68
CA GLU A 131 20.42 1.40 -19.86
C GLU A 131 19.84 2.04 -18.60
N LYS A 132 19.78 1.30 -17.48
CA LYS A 132 19.20 1.75 -16.21
C LYS A 132 17.78 2.31 -16.36
N LYS A 133 16.97 1.66 -17.18
CA LYS A 133 15.55 1.95 -17.31
C LYS A 133 14.80 1.36 -16.12
N GLY A 134 13.81 2.06 -15.64
CA GLY A 134 13.02 1.64 -14.51
C GLY A 134 13.42 2.36 -13.23
N VAL A 135 13.16 1.74 -12.09
CA VAL A 135 13.34 2.34 -10.76
C VAL A 135 14.64 1.86 -10.12
N ASP A 136 15.43 2.78 -9.57
CA ASP A 136 16.64 2.40 -8.83
C ASP A 136 16.24 1.82 -7.47
N ARG A 137 16.38 0.51 -7.32
CA ARG A 137 16.05 -0.22 -6.10
C ARG A 137 16.87 0.16 -4.86
N ARG A 138 17.91 0.98 -5.00
CA ARG A 138 18.65 1.52 -3.87
C ARG A 138 17.95 2.71 -3.19
N GLY A 139 16.62 2.79 -3.37
CA GLY A 139 15.77 3.72 -2.65
C GLY A 139 15.73 5.12 -3.24
N ALA A 140 16.29 5.33 -4.41
CA ALA A 140 16.37 6.67 -4.96
C ALA A 140 15.27 7.00 -5.97
N GLY A 141 14.24 6.18 -6.09
CA GLY A 141 13.13 6.43 -7.01
C GLY A 141 13.49 6.24 -8.47
N PRO A 142 12.89 7.03 -9.38
CA PRO A 142 13.16 6.93 -10.80
C PRO A 142 14.65 7.08 -11.12
N VAL A 143 15.13 6.34 -12.11
CA VAL A 143 16.51 6.41 -12.56
C VAL A 143 16.75 7.74 -13.26
N ASP A 144 17.09 8.78 -12.50
CA ASP A 144 17.55 10.05 -13.00
C ASP A 144 18.91 10.41 -12.38
N GLY A 145 19.60 11.39 -13.00
CA GLY A 145 20.94 11.77 -12.57
C GLY A 145 21.01 12.43 -11.18
N LYS A 146 19.87 12.84 -10.59
CA LYS A 146 19.83 13.50 -9.28
C LYS A 146 19.67 12.51 -8.14
N LEU A 147 18.87 11.46 -8.38
CA LEU A 147 18.48 10.50 -7.36
C LEU A 147 19.30 9.21 -7.43
N LEU A 148 19.83 8.89 -8.61
CA LEU A 148 20.59 7.68 -8.85
C LEU A 148 21.75 7.53 -7.86
N GLY A 149 21.81 6.39 -7.21
CA GLY A 149 22.88 6.04 -6.28
C GLY A 149 22.63 6.43 -4.83
N ARG A 150 21.55 7.14 -4.53
CA ARG A 150 21.13 7.31 -3.15
C ARG A 150 20.50 6.01 -2.67
N GLY A 151 20.92 5.53 -1.54
CA GLY A 151 20.45 4.29 -0.95
C GLY A 151 19.63 4.53 0.31
N SER A 152 19.06 3.46 0.83
CA SER A 152 18.51 3.43 2.17
C SER A 152 19.57 3.91 3.18
N GLY A 153 19.20 4.83 4.05
CA GLY A 153 20.12 5.48 4.97
C GLY A 153 20.84 6.71 4.41
N GLU A 154 20.69 7.03 3.13
CA GLU A 154 21.19 8.25 2.51
C GLU A 154 20.09 9.29 2.27
N GLY A 155 19.00 9.22 3.04
CA GLY A 155 17.87 10.13 2.99
C GLY A 155 16.69 9.63 2.17
N PHE A 156 16.71 8.36 1.75
CA PHE A 156 15.57 7.71 1.11
C PHE A 156 15.40 6.29 1.64
N GLY A 157 14.14 5.87 1.75
CA GLY A 157 13.76 4.57 2.26
C GLY A 157 13.79 3.47 1.24
N VAL A 158 13.07 2.39 1.54
CA VAL A 158 13.09 1.15 0.78
C VAL A 158 11.75 0.81 0.12
N HIS A 159 10.68 1.51 0.48
CA HIS A 159 9.32 1.14 0.10
C HIS A 159 9.02 1.51 -1.34
N ILE A 160 8.46 0.56 -2.10
CA ILE A 160 7.93 0.81 -3.44
C ILE A 160 6.51 1.35 -3.27
N CYS A 161 6.31 2.61 -3.65
CA CYS A 161 5.01 3.27 -3.56
C CYS A 161 4.40 3.42 -4.95
N THR A 162 3.16 2.99 -5.13
CA THR A 162 2.39 3.20 -6.36
C THR A 162 1.58 4.47 -6.26
N GLY A 163 1.71 5.35 -7.23
CA GLY A 163 1.10 6.67 -7.25
C GLY A 163 2.04 7.74 -7.81
N PRO A 164 1.78 9.03 -7.51
CA PRO A 164 0.66 9.51 -6.71
C PRO A 164 -0.66 9.65 -7.49
N VAL A 165 -1.76 9.50 -6.79
CA VAL A 165 -3.10 9.83 -7.28
C VAL A 165 -3.44 11.25 -6.87
N TYR A 166 -3.80 12.08 -7.85
CA TYR A 166 -4.24 13.45 -7.64
C TYR A 166 -5.76 13.49 -7.45
N VAL A 167 -6.23 14.02 -6.34
CA VAL A 167 -7.65 14.22 -6.07
C VAL A 167 -8.02 15.65 -6.46
N ARG A 168 -8.85 15.81 -7.49
CA ARG A 168 -9.22 17.14 -8.00
C ARG A 168 -9.90 17.97 -6.94
N GLY A 169 -9.47 19.22 -6.82
CA GLY A 169 -9.98 20.17 -5.84
C GLY A 169 -9.46 20.00 -4.42
N ALA A 170 -8.57 19.04 -4.16
CA ALA A 170 -7.91 18.94 -2.87
C ALA A 170 -6.91 20.07 -2.67
N GLU A 171 -6.98 20.75 -1.54
CA GLU A 171 -6.14 21.90 -1.18
C GLU A 171 -5.62 21.77 0.26
N PRO A 172 -4.52 22.43 0.59
CA PRO A 172 -4.01 22.47 1.96
C PRO A 172 -5.06 22.86 2.99
N GLY A 173 -5.18 22.01 4.03
CA GLY A 173 -6.17 22.15 5.10
C GLY A 173 -7.45 21.36 4.90
N ASP A 174 -7.65 20.75 3.74
CA ASP A 174 -8.70 19.73 3.54
C ASP A 174 -8.31 18.42 4.23
N ILE A 175 -9.27 17.49 4.34
CA ILE A 175 -9.03 16.12 4.78
C ILE A 175 -9.35 15.17 3.65
N LEU A 176 -8.43 14.25 3.34
CA LEU A 176 -8.69 13.14 2.43
C LEU A 176 -9.11 11.92 3.25
N GLU A 177 -10.35 11.47 3.04
CA GLU A 177 -10.87 10.20 3.53
C GLU A 177 -10.59 9.12 2.50
N VAL A 178 -9.95 8.03 2.93
CA VAL A 178 -9.59 6.87 2.12
C VAL A 178 -10.29 5.65 2.70
N ARG A 179 -11.37 5.22 2.08
CA ARG A 179 -12.07 3.98 2.44
C ARG A 179 -11.40 2.81 1.77
N ILE A 180 -10.97 1.83 2.55
CA ILE A 180 -10.32 0.61 2.05
C ILE A 180 -11.40 -0.44 1.79
N ILE A 181 -11.85 -0.54 0.54
CA ILE A 181 -12.99 -1.37 0.14
C ILE A 181 -12.58 -2.84 0.07
N ASP A 182 -11.41 -3.13 -0.52
CA ASP A 182 -10.91 -4.48 -0.65
C ASP A 182 -9.38 -4.49 -0.70
N VAL A 183 -8.79 -5.56 -0.17
CA VAL A 183 -7.34 -5.81 -0.24
C VAL A 183 -7.11 -7.28 -0.49
N LYS A 184 -6.39 -7.60 -1.56
CA LYS A 184 -6.15 -8.98 -1.98
C LYS A 184 -4.67 -9.24 -2.25
N PRO A 185 -4.13 -10.41 -1.91
CA PRO A 185 -2.82 -10.84 -2.39
C PRO A 185 -2.77 -10.84 -3.91
N ARG A 186 -1.70 -10.26 -4.48
CA ARG A 186 -1.48 -10.25 -5.92
C ARG A 186 -1.08 -11.66 -6.37
N PRO A 187 -1.81 -12.29 -7.31
CA PRO A 187 -1.51 -13.65 -7.72
C PRO A 187 -0.15 -13.75 -8.40
N CYS A 188 0.58 -14.84 -8.14
CA CYS A 188 1.74 -15.21 -8.93
C CYS A 188 1.32 -15.44 -10.39
N VAL A 189 2.02 -14.83 -11.32
CA VAL A 189 1.75 -14.94 -12.75
C VAL A 189 2.39 -16.20 -13.36
N ASN A 190 3.43 -16.75 -12.71
CA ASN A 190 4.05 -17.99 -13.13
C ASN A 190 3.04 -19.16 -13.10
N PRO A 191 2.74 -19.80 -14.23
CA PRO A 191 1.72 -20.87 -14.30
C PRO A 191 1.97 -22.04 -13.37
N ALA A 192 3.23 -22.29 -12.98
CA ALA A 192 3.58 -23.35 -12.02
C ALA A 192 2.97 -23.11 -10.64
N TYR A 193 2.55 -21.87 -10.34
CA TYR A 193 2.02 -21.46 -9.05
C TYR A 193 0.63 -20.84 -9.16
N ALA A 194 -0.15 -21.25 -10.14
CA ALA A 194 -1.49 -20.69 -10.37
C ALA A 194 -2.37 -20.72 -9.11
N GLY A 195 -3.07 -19.64 -8.83
CA GLY A 195 -3.93 -19.49 -7.65
C GLY A 195 -3.21 -19.18 -6.34
N LYS A 196 -1.90 -18.99 -6.39
CA LYS A 196 -1.08 -18.69 -5.22
C LYS A 196 -0.51 -17.28 -5.32
N ALA A 197 -0.25 -16.68 -4.17
CA ALA A 197 0.62 -15.53 -3.99
C ALA A 197 1.77 -15.93 -3.06
N PHE A 198 2.82 -15.15 -3.04
CA PHE A 198 3.98 -15.41 -2.20
C PHE A 198 4.41 -14.13 -1.48
N GLY A 199 5.00 -14.33 -0.31
CA GLY A 199 5.58 -13.26 0.47
C GLY A 199 6.81 -13.72 1.22
N SER A 200 7.62 -12.76 1.63
CA SER A 200 8.86 -12.97 2.37
C SER A 200 8.78 -12.34 3.75
N ASN A 201 9.39 -12.98 4.73
CA ASN A 201 9.73 -12.35 6.00
C ASN A 201 11.23 -12.46 6.20
N ALA A 202 11.88 -11.31 6.31
CA ALA A 202 13.32 -11.23 6.49
C ALA A 202 13.67 -10.88 7.94
N ALA A 203 14.20 -11.84 8.67
CA ALA A 203 14.80 -11.60 9.97
C ALA A 203 16.19 -10.99 9.77
N ALA A 204 16.28 -9.67 9.72
CA ALA A 204 17.49 -8.93 9.42
C ALA A 204 18.04 -8.17 10.63
N TRP A 205 19.21 -7.60 10.49
CA TRP A 205 19.93 -6.92 11.57
C TRP A 205 19.19 -5.69 12.14
N TRP A 206 18.29 -5.10 11.40
CA TRP A 206 17.43 -3.99 11.86
C TRP A 206 16.24 -4.47 12.70
N GLY A 207 15.91 -5.76 12.65
CA GLY A 207 14.84 -6.34 13.45
C GLY A 207 15.25 -6.53 14.91
N PHE A 208 14.31 -6.23 15.83
CA PHE A 208 14.58 -6.31 17.28
C PHE A 208 15.06 -7.70 17.73
N HIS A 209 14.47 -8.77 17.21
CA HIS A 209 14.81 -10.14 17.61
C HIS A 209 16.22 -10.60 17.16
N TYR A 210 16.87 -9.86 16.27
CA TYR A 210 18.21 -10.21 15.79
C TYR A 210 19.27 -10.20 16.90
N LYS A 211 19.17 -9.27 17.83
CA LYS A 211 20.11 -9.13 18.96
C LYS A 211 19.47 -9.41 20.31
N GLU A 212 18.30 -8.88 20.53
CA GLU A 212 17.70 -8.68 21.85
C GLU A 212 16.89 -9.88 22.32
N LEU A 213 16.26 -10.60 21.38
CA LEU A 213 15.40 -11.73 21.72
C LEU A 213 16.09 -13.10 21.65
N ILE A 214 17.33 -13.17 21.19
CA ILE A 214 18.08 -14.41 21.05
C ILE A 214 19.08 -14.52 22.20
N THR A 215 18.94 -15.58 23.00
CA THR A 215 19.83 -15.86 24.16
C THR A 215 21.27 -16.14 23.77
N GLU A 216 21.52 -16.51 22.53
CA GLU A 216 22.85 -16.59 21.93
C GLU A 216 22.88 -15.67 20.70
N PRO A 217 23.42 -14.45 20.80
CA PRO A 217 23.44 -13.51 19.69
C PRO A 217 24.47 -13.96 18.64
N LYS A 218 24.04 -14.82 17.73
CA LYS A 218 24.77 -15.07 16.49
C LYS A 218 24.02 -14.35 15.39
N PRO A 219 24.71 -13.52 14.60
CA PRO A 219 24.11 -12.91 13.41
C PRO A 219 23.41 -13.98 12.59
N ARG A 220 22.08 -13.90 12.49
CA ARG A 220 21.26 -14.85 11.77
C ARG A 220 20.30 -14.07 10.91
N GLU A 221 20.72 -13.81 9.71
CA GLU A 221 19.80 -13.26 8.74
C GLU A 221 19.15 -14.42 8.01
N VAL A 222 17.84 -14.49 8.11
CA VAL A 222 17.02 -15.58 7.56
C VAL A 222 15.85 -14.98 6.82
N CYS A 223 15.71 -15.33 5.54
CA CYS A 223 14.50 -15.08 4.77
C CYS A 223 13.61 -16.31 4.80
N THR A 224 12.33 -16.13 5.08
CA THR A 224 11.32 -17.20 5.02
C THR A 224 10.28 -16.86 3.96
N ILE A 225 10.13 -17.73 2.98
CA ILE A 225 9.15 -17.58 1.92
C ILE A 225 7.86 -18.29 2.31
N TYR A 226 6.75 -17.55 2.19
CA TYR A 226 5.41 -18.02 2.51
C TYR A 226 4.54 -18.12 1.26
N GLU A 227 3.75 -19.18 1.19
CA GLU A 227 2.66 -19.35 0.24
C GLU A 227 1.37 -18.80 0.85
N ILE A 228 0.62 -18.06 0.06
CA ILE A 228 -0.65 -17.43 0.39
C ILE A 228 -1.66 -17.84 -0.69
N ASP A 229 -2.90 -18.08 -0.29
CA ASP A 229 -3.96 -18.35 -1.25
C ASP A 229 -4.47 -17.05 -1.90
N ALA A 230 -4.26 -16.93 -3.20
CA ALA A 230 -4.74 -15.79 -3.97
C ALA A 230 -6.20 -15.93 -4.44
N THR A 231 -6.83 -17.10 -4.22
CA THR A 231 -8.24 -17.34 -4.61
C THR A 231 -9.23 -16.88 -3.56
N GLY A 232 -8.77 -16.56 -2.35
CA GLY A 232 -9.62 -16.18 -1.22
C GLY A 232 -10.31 -17.34 -0.50
N GLN A 233 -9.95 -18.60 -0.83
CA GLN A 233 -10.51 -19.78 -0.16
C GLN A 233 -9.87 -20.06 1.19
N ARG A 234 -8.65 -19.58 1.41
CA ARG A 234 -7.92 -19.73 2.66
C ARG A 234 -7.49 -18.37 3.19
N ASN A 235 -7.57 -18.18 4.48
CA ASN A 235 -7.18 -16.95 5.17
C ASN A 235 -5.91 -17.14 6.03
N TRP A 236 -4.98 -17.97 5.57
CA TRP A 236 -3.72 -18.24 6.26
C TRP A 236 -2.58 -18.47 5.26
N ALA A 237 -1.38 -18.09 5.69
CA ALA A 237 -0.12 -18.33 5.01
C ALA A 237 0.61 -19.52 5.61
N GLN A 238 1.43 -20.18 4.80
CA GLN A 238 2.27 -21.30 5.20
C GLN A 238 3.68 -21.13 4.66
N ALA A 239 4.69 -21.40 5.50
CA ALA A 239 6.08 -21.38 5.07
C ALA A 239 6.34 -22.48 4.01
N VAL A 240 7.02 -22.10 2.93
CA VAL A 240 7.46 -22.99 1.87
C VAL A 240 8.87 -23.48 2.14
N TYR A 241 9.77 -22.57 2.41
CA TYR A 241 11.16 -22.79 2.80
C TYR A 241 11.71 -21.54 3.47
N ASN A 242 12.87 -21.68 4.12
CA ASN A 242 13.71 -20.55 4.48
C ASN A 242 15.16 -20.77 4.02
N PHE A 243 15.92 -19.70 4.01
CA PHE A 243 17.36 -19.75 3.79
C PHE A 243 18.07 -18.71 4.66
N ARG A 244 19.33 -18.99 4.97
CA ARG A 244 20.22 -17.99 5.57
C ARG A 244 20.80 -17.15 4.47
N TRP A 245 20.91 -15.85 4.76
CA TRP A 245 21.60 -14.94 3.87
C TRP A 245 23.05 -15.36 3.65
N THR A 246 23.47 -15.33 2.41
CA THR A 246 24.86 -15.39 1.99
C THR A 246 25.18 -14.09 1.24
N PRO A 247 26.44 -13.66 1.13
CA PRO A 247 26.76 -12.45 0.38
C PRO A 247 26.19 -12.51 -1.04
N GLN A 248 25.36 -11.52 -1.39
CA GLN A 248 24.73 -11.38 -2.69
C GLN A 248 25.36 -10.22 -3.45
N THR A 249 25.48 -10.34 -4.76
CA THR A 249 26.02 -9.27 -5.62
C THR A 249 24.89 -8.65 -6.44
N ASP A 250 24.74 -7.36 -6.34
CA ASP A 250 23.71 -6.65 -7.07
C ASP A 250 24.10 -6.38 -8.53
N PRO A 251 23.16 -5.95 -9.43
CA PRO A 251 23.44 -5.64 -10.82
C PRO A 251 24.46 -4.51 -11.03
N PHE A 252 24.79 -3.75 -10.00
CA PHE A 252 25.83 -2.72 -10.02
C PHE A 252 27.20 -3.23 -9.57
N GLY A 253 27.29 -4.53 -9.19
CA GLY A 253 28.51 -5.16 -8.70
C GLY A 253 28.79 -4.91 -7.21
N VAL A 254 27.85 -4.36 -6.47
CA VAL A 254 27.99 -4.19 -5.02
C VAL A 254 27.68 -5.51 -4.31
N VAL A 255 28.57 -5.90 -3.37
CA VAL A 255 28.42 -7.11 -2.57
C VAL A 255 27.75 -6.78 -1.25
N HIS A 256 26.55 -7.31 -1.03
CA HIS A 256 25.77 -7.19 0.19
C HIS A 256 26.03 -8.39 1.08
N LYS A 257 26.88 -8.21 2.10
CA LYS A 257 27.26 -9.28 3.04
C LYS A 257 26.13 -9.62 4.01
N THR A 258 25.25 -8.69 4.25
CA THR A 258 24.09 -8.75 5.14
C THR A 258 22.85 -8.36 4.36
N ILE A 259 21.66 -8.58 4.91
CA ILE A 259 20.44 -7.98 4.40
C ILE A 259 20.46 -6.51 4.86
N ASP A 260 21.33 -5.73 4.28
CA ASP A 260 21.47 -4.30 4.57
C ASP A 260 20.45 -3.45 3.78
N TYR A 261 19.76 -4.12 2.84
CA TYR A 261 18.90 -3.44 1.90
C TYR A 261 17.88 -4.41 1.27
N PRO A 262 16.58 -4.24 1.46
CA PRO A 262 15.58 -5.05 0.76
C PRO A 262 15.59 -4.78 -0.74
N GLY A 263 15.23 -5.79 -1.53
CA GLY A 263 15.24 -5.71 -2.99
C GLY A 263 16.58 -6.08 -3.63
N VAL A 264 17.59 -6.50 -2.89
CA VAL A 264 18.80 -7.15 -3.44
C VAL A 264 18.39 -8.49 -4.04
N PRO A 265 18.70 -8.78 -5.33
CA PRO A 265 18.38 -10.08 -5.91
C PRO A 265 19.13 -11.20 -5.20
N VAL A 266 18.39 -12.22 -4.78
CA VAL A 266 18.97 -13.43 -4.18
C VAL A 266 19.32 -14.43 -5.30
N ASP A 267 20.57 -14.83 -5.37
CA ASP A 267 21.01 -15.96 -6.20
C ASP A 267 20.80 -17.26 -5.42
N HIS A 268 19.71 -17.98 -5.74
CA HIS A 268 19.34 -19.22 -5.08
C HIS A 268 20.35 -20.36 -5.26
N ALA A 269 21.30 -20.24 -6.19
CA ALA A 269 22.42 -21.18 -6.29
C ALA A 269 23.46 -21.00 -5.17
N THR A 270 23.46 -19.85 -4.48
CA THR A 270 24.41 -19.52 -3.40
C THR A 270 23.84 -19.74 -2.01
N VAL A 271 22.57 -20.00 -1.87
CA VAL A 271 21.88 -20.22 -0.58
C VAL A 271 21.41 -21.67 -0.43
N GLN A 272 21.26 -22.12 0.79
CA GLN A 272 20.68 -23.43 1.07
C GLN A 272 19.21 -23.27 1.48
N GLU A 273 18.31 -23.73 0.64
CA GLU A 273 16.89 -23.79 0.97
C GLU A 273 16.60 -24.92 1.96
N ASN A 274 15.94 -24.58 3.07
CA ASN A 274 15.50 -25.54 4.07
C ASN A 274 13.98 -25.70 3.94
N HIS A 275 13.55 -26.79 3.34
CA HIS A 275 12.15 -27.14 3.17
C HIS A 275 11.60 -27.89 4.38
N GLY A 276 10.26 -27.86 4.54
CA GLY A 276 9.56 -28.55 5.63
C GLY A 276 9.68 -27.88 6.99
N ILE A 277 10.14 -26.64 7.03
CA ILE A 277 10.14 -25.80 8.23
C ILE A 277 8.71 -25.41 8.60
N LEU A 278 8.49 -25.07 9.87
CA LEU A 278 7.19 -24.63 10.39
C LEU A 278 6.02 -25.54 9.92
N LYS A 279 6.28 -26.84 9.83
CA LYS A 279 5.28 -27.82 9.40
C LYS A 279 4.03 -27.71 10.28
N ASN A 280 2.87 -27.63 9.64
CA ASN A 280 1.56 -27.47 10.29
C ASN A 280 1.33 -26.11 10.99
N VAL A 281 2.24 -25.15 10.89
CA VAL A 281 2.00 -23.79 11.34
C VAL A 281 1.21 -23.05 10.27
N ARG A 282 0.10 -22.46 10.67
CA ARG A 282 -0.75 -21.61 9.82
C ARG A 282 -0.74 -20.21 10.41
N ILE A 283 -0.35 -19.24 9.61
CA ILE A 283 -0.32 -17.83 10.01
C ILE A 283 -1.55 -17.15 9.44
N PRO A 284 -2.48 -16.65 10.27
CA PRO A 284 -3.64 -15.92 9.77
C PRO A 284 -3.18 -14.73 8.92
N ILE A 285 -3.78 -14.56 7.74
CA ILE A 285 -3.50 -13.38 6.91
C ILE A 285 -4.48 -12.25 7.25
N ARG A 286 -3.94 -11.04 7.21
CA ARG A 286 -4.65 -9.76 7.35
C ARG A 286 -4.05 -8.78 6.35
N PRO A 287 -4.38 -8.91 5.05
CA PRO A 287 -3.78 -8.07 4.02
C PRO A 287 -4.02 -6.59 4.29
N HIS A 288 -2.94 -5.81 4.33
CA HIS A 288 -2.96 -4.39 4.66
C HIS A 288 -1.76 -3.67 4.03
N PHE A 289 -1.74 -2.35 4.12
CA PHE A 289 -0.64 -1.53 3.62
C PHE A 289 0.13 -0.93 4.79
N GLY A 290 1.42 -1.26 4.91
CA GLY A 290 2.33 -0.64 5.87
C GLY A 290 2.55 0.83 5.52
N VAL A 291 2.68 1.14 4.22
CA VAL A 291 2.80 2.50 3.71
C VAL A 291 1.53 2.94 3.00
N MET A 292 0.92 4.00 3.53
CA MET A 292 -0.21 4.69 2.90
C MET A 292 -0.20 6.16 3.32
N GLY A 293 -0.28 7.09 2.36
CA GLY A 293 -0.26 8.51 2.73
C GLY A 293 -0.40 9.46 1.57
N VAL A 294 -0.32 10.74 1.90
CA VAL A 294 -0.36 11.89 1.00
C VAL A 294 1.00 12.59 0.96
N ALA A 295 1.25 13.43 -0.03
CA ALA A 295 2.54 14.13 -0.08
C ALA A 295 2.65 15.21 1.01
N PRO A 296 3.77 15.23 1.77
CA PRO A 296 4.07 16.28 2.71
C PRO A 296 4.55 17.59 2.02
N LYS A 297 4.50 18.70 2.73
CA LYS A 297 4.84 20.05 2.18
C LYS A 297 6.27 20.49 2.46
N GLU A 298 6.94 19.92 3.47
CA GLU A 298 8.16 20.47 4.08
C GLU A 298 9.37 20.42 3.16
N ALA A 299 9.57 19.28 2.49
CA ALA A 299 10.69 19.09 1.59
C ALA A 299 10.23 18.60 0.22
N ASP A 300 11.11 18.69 -0.76
CA ASP A 300 10.84 18.19 -2.10
C ASP A 300 10.78 16.66 -2.13
N TYR A 301 11.59 16.02 -1.29
CA TYR A 301 11.63 14.58 -1.11
C TYR A 301 11.66 14.27 0.38
N VAL A 302 10.76 13.40 0.83
CA VAL A 302 10.67 12.95 2.22
C VAL A 302 10.84 11.44 2.24
N ASP A 303 11.77 10.97 3.06
CA ASP A 303 12.06 9.55 3.22
C ASP A 303 10.80 8.76 3.57
N SER A 304 10.64 7.59 2.96
CA SER A 304 9.46 6.74 3.19
C SER A 304 9.52 5.95 4.51
N ILE A 305 10.68 5.87 5.19
CA ILE A 305 10.82 5.09 6.42
C ILE A 305 10.14 5.79 7.61
N PRO A 306 10.45 7.05 7.97
CA PRO A 306 9.76 7.68 9.09
C PRO A 306 8.34 8.08 8.68
N PRO A 307 7.32 7.61 9.41
CA PRO A 307 5.96 8.09 9.21
C PRO A 307 5.80 9.52 9.76
N GLY A 308 4.70 10.17 9.41
CA GLY A 308 4.41 11.53 9.87
C GLY A 308 2.94 11.89 9.73
N TYR A 309 2.63 13.17 9.91
CA TYR A 309 1.26 13.69 9.79
C TYR A 309 0.60 13.38 8.42
N PHE A 310 1.41 13.12 7.42
CA PHE A 310 1.00 12.76 6.06
C PHE A 310 0.67 11.27 5.90
N GLY A 311 0.87 10.46 6.94
CA GLY A 311 0.83 9.00 6.91
C GLY A 311 2.22 8.42 6.66
N GLY A 312 2.41 7.75 5.56
CA GLY A 312 3.65 7.06 5.20
C GLY A 312 3.72 5.68 5.84
N ASN A 313 4.87 5.34 6.41
CA ASN A 313 5.19 4.02 6.96
C ASN A 313 4.61 3.83 8.36
N MET A 314 3.32 3.54 8.44
CA MET A 314 2.62 3.40 9.72
C MET A 314 2.69 2.00 10.30
N ASP A 315 2.93 0.99 9.48
CA ASP A 315 3.02 -0.43 9.82
C ASP A 315 1.93 -0.90 10.80
N ASN A 316 0.71 -0.46 10.52
CA ASN A 316 -0.44 -0.80 11.33
C ASN A 316 -1.32 -1.80 10.58
N TRP A 317 -1.35 -3.05 11.05
CA TRP A 317 -2.10 -4.13 10.42
C TRP A 317 -3.62 -3.87 10.30
N ARG A 318 -4.14 -2.85 10.97
CA ARG A 318 -5.54 -2.44 10.87
C ARG A 318 -5.84 -1.64 9.59
N VAL A 319 -4.80 -1.19 8.86
CA VAL A 319 -4.95 -0.44 7.59
C VAL A 319 -5.25 -1.41 6.43
N GLY A 320 -6.32 -2.17 6.59
CA GLY A 320 -6.76 -3.21 5.68
C GLY A 320 -8.24 -3.05 5.30
N LYS A 321 -8.78 -4.09 4.66
CA LYS A 321 -10.17 -4.11 4.19
C LYS A 321 -11.17 -3.73 5.28
N GLY A 322 -12.07 -2.79 4.96
CA GLY A 322 -13.15 -2.32 5.86
C GLY A 322 -12.74 -1.15 6.75
N ALA A 323 -11.48 -0.78 6.77
CA ALA A 323 -11.00 0.39 7.48
C ALA A 323 -11.12 1.67 6.63
N THR A 324 -11.11 2.81 7.31
CA THR A 324 -11.06 4.15 6.70
C THR A 324 -9.91 4.94 7.30
N MET A 325 -9.10 5.54 6.43
CA MET A 325 -8.03 6.45 6.83
C MET A 325 -8.42 7.89 6.51
N TYR A 326 -8.05 8.81 7.40
CA TYR A 326 -8.21 10.24 7.20
C TYR A 326 -6.84 10.91 7.26
N TYR A 327 -6.50 11.67 6.21
CA TYR A 327 -5.20 12.33 6.08
C TYR A 327 -5.37 13.85 5.97
N PRO A 328 -4.65 14.66 6.77
CA PRO A 328 -4.53 16.09 6.53
C PRO A 328 -3.88 16.35 5.17
N VAL A 329 -4.53 17.10 4.30
CA VAL A 329 -3.99 17.50 3.00
C VAL A 329 -3.04 18.66 3.18
N ALA A 330 -1.79 18.50 2.76
CA ALA A 330 -0.74 19.51 2.89
C ALA A 330 -0.37 20.19 1.56
N VAL A 331 -0.68 19.56 0.43
CA VAL A 331 -0.36 20.05 -0.92
C VAL A 331 -1.56 19.90 -1.85
N PRO A 332 -1.63 20.70 -2.94
CA PRO A 332 -2.71 20.57 -3.92
C PRO A 332 -2.79 19.13 -4.48
N GLY A 333 -4.02 18.62 -4.60
CA GLY A 333 -4.27 17.27 -5.10
C GLY A 333 -4.01 16.16 -4.11
N ALA A 334 -3.58 16.46 -2.88
CA ALA A 334 -3.17 15.51 -1.84
C ALA A 334 -2.01 14.59 -2.25
N LEU A 335 -1.95 14.12 -3.50
CA LEU A 335 -0.93 13.22 -4.05
C LEU A 335 -0.81 11.91 -3.25
N PHE A 336 -1.89 11.15 -3.26
CA PHE A 336 -2.04 9.91 -2.51
C PHE A 336 -1.24 8.76 -3.12
N SER A 337 -0.50 8.01 -2.30
CA SER A 337 0.27 6.82 -2.70
C SER A 337 0.13 5.71 -1.66
N ILE A 338 0.27 4.46 -2.13
CA ILE A 338 0.30 3.27 -1.28
C ILE A 338 1.56 2.45 -1.59
N GLY A 339 2.03 1.70 -0.62
CA GLY A 339 3.16 0.79 -0.78
C GLY A 339 3.30 -0.15 0.42
N ASP A 340 4.44 -0.81 0.51
CA ASP A 340 4.79 -1.65 1.65
C ASP A 340 3.65 -2.58 2.04
N SER A 341 3.36 -3.50 1.16
CA SER A 341 2.16 -4.31 1.22
C SER A 341 2.40 -5.62 1.96
N HIS A 342 1.59 -5.88 2.97
CA HIS A 342 1.75 -6.99 3.91
C HIS A 342 0.60 -7.99 3.82
N ALA A 343 0.91 -9.27 3.71
CA ALA A 343 -0.10 -10.31 3.85
C ALA A 343 -0.50 -10.53 5.32
N SER A 344 0.45 -10.34 6.24
CA SER A 344 0.23 -10.44 7.68
C SER A 344 1.37 -9.78 8.44
N GLN A 345 1.03 -9.19 9.58
CA GLN A 345 1.96 -8.55 10.49
C GLN A 345 1.47 -8.70 11.92
N GLY A 346 2.37 -8.87 12.88
CA GLY A 346 2.08 -8.68 14.30
C GLY A 346 2.23 -7.22 14.71
N ASP A 347 1.72 -6.87 15.90
CA ASP A 347 2.00 -5.55 16.48
C ASP A 347 3.51 -5.36 16.63
N SER A 348 3.98 -4.12 16.41
CA SER A 348 5.38 -3.70 16.51
C SER A 348 6.34 -4.23 15.44
N GLU A 349 5.90 -5.09 14.52
CA GLU A 349 6.73 -5.58 13.41
C GLU A 349 8.17 -5.96 13.83
N LEU A 350 8.29 -6.79 14.86
CA LEU A 350 9.54 -7.07 15.58
C LEU A 350 10.73 -7.51 14.71
N CYS A 351 10.45 -8.16 13.57
CA CYS A 351 11.50 -8.56 12.62
C CYS A 351 12.04 -7.38 11.80
N GLY A 352 11.36 -6.22 11.83
CA GLY A 352 11.56 -5.14 10.88
C GLY A 352 11.00 -5.46 9.49
N THR A 353 10.25 -6.57 9.37
CA THR A 353 9.45 -6.95 8.21
C THR A 353 8.20 -7.73 8.66
N ALA A 354 7.14 -7.61 7.90
CA ALA A 354 5.94 -8.44 7.98
C ALA A 354 6.10 -9.76 7.20
N ILE A 355 5.01 -10.36 6.73
CA ILE A 355 5.02 -11.20 5.53
C ILE A 355 4.82 -10.24 4.37
N GLU A 356 5.91 -9.76 3.82
CA GLU A 356 6.00 -8.83 2.71
C GLU A 356 5.43 -9.47 1.44
N CYS A 357 4.32 -8.97 0.94
CA CYS A 357 3.60 -9.58 -0.18
C CYS A 357 3.00 -8.52 -1.07
N SER A 358 3.18 -8.65 -2.39
CA SER A 358 2.50 -7.78 -3.33
C SER A 358 0.98 -7.92 -3.21
N LEU A 359 0.28 -6.78 -3.13
CA LEU A 359 -1.17 -6.71 -2.95
C LEU A 359 -1.83 -5.87 -4.03
N THR A 360 -3.13 -6.02 -4.15
CA THR A 360 -4.01 -5.12 -4.90
C THR A 360 -5.07 -4.57 -3.95
N GLY A 361 -5.13 -3.25 -3.81
CA GLY A 361 -6.11 -2.57 -2.96
C GLY A 361 -7.13 -1.80 -3.79
N THR A 362 -8.38 -1.79 -3.34
CA THR A 362 -9.43 -0.95 -3.90
C THR A 362 -9.87 0.07 -2.86
N PHE A 363 -9.87 1.33 -3.25
CA PHE A 363 -10.12 2.46 -2.37
C PHE A 363 -11.23 3.33 -2.93
N GLN A 364 -11.99 3.99 -2.05
CA GLN A 364 -12.80 5.14 -2.40
C GLN A 364 -12.16 6.39 -1.79
N LEU A 365 -11.90 7.41 -2.60
CA LEU A 365 -11.27 8.66 -2.19
C LEU A 365 -12.31 9.75 -2.05
N ILE A 366 -12.46 10.30 -0.84
CA ILE A 366 -13.47 11.31 -0.54
C ILE A 366 -12.79 12.54 0.05
N LEU A 367 -13.05 13.70 -0.54
CA LEU A 367 -12.46 14.97 -0.12
C LEU A 367 -13.43 15.73 0.79
N HIS A 368 -12.98 16.03 2.01
CA HIS A 368 -13.67 16.92 2.94
C HIS A 368 -13.00 18.30 2.91
N LYS A 369 -13.75 19.31 2.49
CA LYS A 369 -13.23 20.67 2.37
C LYS A 369 -13.09 21.33 3.72
N LYS A 370 -11.97 22.04 3.96
CA LYS A 370 -11.62 22.73 5.21
C LYS A 370 -12.71 23.63 5.79
N ASN A 371 -13.49 24.26 4.93
CA ASN A 371 -14.57 25.15 5.35
C ASN A 371 -15.85 24.43 5.74
N ALA A 372 -15.92 23.12 5.56
CA ALA A 372 -17.04 22.26 5.92
C ALA A 372 -16.69 21.22 7.00
N LEU A 373 -15.45 21.22 7.50
CA LEU A 373 -15.01 20.28 8.54
C LEU A 373 -15.70 20.57 9.85
N THR A 374 -16.14 19.51 10.52
CA THR A 374 -16.80 19.55 11.85
C THR A 374 -16.28 18.42 12.73
N GLY A 375 -16.52 18.53 14.04
CA GLY A 375 -16.12 17.50 14.99
C GLY A 375 -14.62 17.24 15.01
N SER A 376 -14.22 15.99 15.13
CA SER A 376 -12.81 15.56 15.19
C SER A 376 -12.02 15.86 13.93
N LEU A 377 -12.67 15.93 12.77
CA LEU A 377 -11.98 16.24 11.51
C LEU A 377 -11.53 17.70 11.42
N ALA A 378 -12.20 18.63 12.14
CA ALA A 378 -11.87 20.06 12.12
C ALA A 378 -10.51 20.37 12.78
N THR A 379 -10.02 19.48 13.63
CA THR A 379 -8.76 19.62 14.38
C THR A 379 -7.80 18.47 14.12
N LEU A 380 -7.98 17.73 13.03
CA LEU A 380 -7.15 16.60 12.72
C LEU A 380 -5.80 17.05 12.17
N GLU A 381 -4.72 16.77 12.91
CA GLU A 381 -3.34 17.13 12.57
C GLU A 381 -2.48 15.92 12.21
N SER A 382 -2.97 14.71 12.44
CA SER A 382 -2.28 13.43 12.18
C SER A 382 -3.25 12.43 11.59
N PRO A 383 -2.77 11.35 10.95
CA PRO A 383 -3.65 10.35 10.37
C PRO A 383 -4.55 9.72 11.42
N LEU A 384 -5.83 9.64 11.13
CA LEU A 384 -6.83 8.92 11.91
C LEU A 384 -7.24 7.67 11.16
N LEU A 385 -7.17 6.54 11.82
CA LEU A 385 -7.74 5.28 11.35
C LEU A 385 -9.07 5.04 12.05
N GLU A 386 -10.07 4.70 11.28
CA GLU A 386 -11.38 4.26 11.75
C GLU A 386 -11.65 2.83 11.29
N THR A 387 -11.96 1.96 12.21
CA THR A 387 -12.46 0.60 11.96
C THR A 387 -13.90 0.50 12.46
N GLN A 388 -14.48 -0.69 12.34
CA GLN A 388 -15.83 -0.93 12.89
C GLN A 388 -15.89 -0.71 14.42
N ASP A 389 -14.79 -0.97 15.13
CA ASP A 389 -14.77 -1.05 16.59
C ASP A 389 -13.86 0.00 17.25
N GLU A 390 -12.94 0.62 16.50
CA GLU A 390 -11.88 1.45 17.06
C GLU A 390 -11.62 2.70 16.23
N TRP A 391 -11.24 3.77 16.91
CA TRP A 391 -10.51 4.90 16.35
C TRP A 391 -9.07 4.83 16.83
N VAL A 392 -8.14 4.88 15.90
CA VAL A 392 -6.71 4.81 16.19
C VAL A 392 -6.03 6.09 15.71
N LEU A 393 -5.49 6.84 16.67
CA LEU A 393 -4.67 8.01 16.38
C LEU A 393 -3.21 7.57 16.24
N HIS A 394 -2.57 8.00 15.18
CA HIS A 394 -1.14 7.78 14.97
C HIS A 394 -0.38 8.98 15.53
N GLY A 395 0.41 8.74 16.57
CA GLY A 395 1.33 9.73 17.15
C GLY A 395 2.76 9.44 16.65
N PHE A 396 3.47 10.52 16.30
CA PHE A 396 4.85 10.44 15.84
C PHE A 396 5.72 11.37 16.70
N SER A 397 6.95 10.95 17.01
CA SER A 397 7.92 11.71 17.81
C SER A 397 9.10 12.19 16.98
#